data_2fd4229e3d87dd5ca375d4bbfd5ecd2e
#
_entry.id   2fd4229e3d87dd5ca375d4bbfd5ecd2e
#
_cell.length_a   1.000
_cell.length_b   1.000
_cell.length_c   1.000
_cell.angle_alpha   90.00
_cell.angle_beta   90.00
_cell.angle_gamma   90.00
#
_symmetry.space_group_name_H-M   'P 1'
#
loop_
_entity.id
_entity.type
_entity.pdbx_description
1 polymer ?
#
loop_
_entity_poly.entity_id
_entity_poly.type
_entity_poly.pdbx_seq_one_letter_code
_entity_poly.pdbx_strand_id
1 'polypeptide(L)'
;MPVLRILHLVGSAYNDFYCDLSRLYAQDCLTATAERSRYDFQIAYITPDRRWRFPASLSPEDIAVAKPMTLFEAIQFITAQNIDLVLPQMFCIPGMTHYRALFDLLKIPYIGNTPDIMAIAAHKARAKAIVEAAGVKVPRGELLRQGEVPTIPPPAVVKPASSDNSLGVVLVKDVTEYDAALKKAFEYASEVIVETFIELGREVRCGIIVKDGELVGLPLEEYLVDPHEKPIRNYADKLQQTDDGNLRLTAKDNIKAWIVDPNDPITQKVHQVAKKCHQALGCRHYSLFDFRIDPKGQPWFLEAGLYCSFAPKSVISCMAKAAGISLKELLMTAINETLGNNKKALKLANGIDLVLIPEK
;
A
#
# COMPACT_ATOMS: atom_id res chain seq x y z
N MET A 1 -0.02 25.89 -17.94
CA MET A 1 -0.99 24.76 -17.90
C MET A 1 -2.12 25.16 -16.99
N PRO A 2 -3.36 24.72 -17.21
CA PRO A 2 -4.43 24.95 -16.23
C PRO A 2 -4.04 24.34 -14.88
N VAL A 3 -4.51 24.96 -13.80
CA VAL A 3 -4.34 24.43 -12.43
C VAL A 3 -5.16 23.16 -12.29
N LEU A 4 -4.55 22.05 -11.89
CA LEU A 4 -5.23 20.77 -11.67
C LEU A 4 -5.95 20.77 -10.32
N ARG A 5 -7.22 20.42 -10.34
CA ARG A 5 -8.04 20.26 -9.14
C ARG A 5 -7.94 18.83 -8.62
N ILE A 6 -7.20 18.64 -7.51
CA ILE A 6 -6.89 17.32 -6.95
C ILE A 6 -7.63 17.13 -5.64
N LEU A 7 -8.47 16.11 -5.57
CA LEU A 7 -9.19 15.72 -4.37
C LEU A 7 -8.37 14.73 -3.54
N HIS A 8 -7.93 15.17 -2.35
CA HIS A 8 -7.35 14.28 -1.35
C HIS A 8 -8.46 13.51 -0.64
N LEU A 9 -8.48 12.19 -0.80
CA LEU A 9 -9.43 11.31 -0.12
C LEU A 9 -8.79 10.79 1.17
N VAL A 10 -9.24 11.29 2.31
CA VAL A 10 -8.60 11.15 3.62
C VAL A 10 -9.57 10.56 4.64
N GLY A 11 -9.07 10.04 5.75
CA GLY A 11 -9.86 9.49 6.84
C GLY A 11 -10.03 7.98 6.76
N SER A 12 -11.07 7.46 7.40
CA SER A 12 -11.32 6.02 7.45
C SER A 12 -12.80 5.72 7.69
N ALA A 13 -13.32 4.73 6.98
CA ALA A 13 -14.65 4.15 7.22
C ALA A 13 -14.60 2.96 8.20
N TYR A 14 -13.51 2.78 8.94
CA TYR A 14 -13.28 1.62 9.80
C TYR A 14 -13.16 1.98 11.28
N ASN A 15 -12.19 2.85 11.65
CA ASN A 15 -11.97 3.30 13.03
C ASN A 15 -11.13 4.59 13.08
N ASP A 16 -11.04 5.17 14.28
CA ASP A 16 -10.32 6.43 14.52
C ASP A 16 -8.81 6.30 14.32
N PHE A 17 -8.20 5.15 14.64
CA PHE A 17 -6.78 4.90 14.40
C PHE A 17 -6.40 5.14 12.94
N TYR A 18 -7.15 4.55 12.00
CA TYR A 18 -6.91 4.78 10.56
C TYR A 18 -7.31 6.18 10.11
N CYS A 19 -8.25 6.84 10.79
CA CYS A 19 -8.54 8.26 10.55
C CYS A 19 -7.33 9.13 10.86
N ASP A 20 -6.73 8.96 12.03
CA ASP A 20 -5.57 9.74 12.48
C ASP A 20 -4.34 9.45 11.61
N LEU A 21 -4.09 8.18 11.31
CA LEU A 21 -2.99 7.79 10.42
C LEU A 21 -3.13 8.42 9.04
N SER A 22 -4.32 8.36 8.46
CA SER A 22 -4.63 8.96 7.16
C SER A 22 -4.46 10.47 7.19
N ARG A 23 -5.00 11.13 8.23
CA ARG A 23 -4.92 12.58 8.43
C ARG A 23 -3.47 13.04 8.54
N LEU A 24 -2.65 12.36 9.35
CA LEU A 24 -1.23 12.67 9.55
C LEU A 24 -0.46 12.62 8.21
N TYR A 25 -0.58 11.53 7.47
CA TYR A 25 0.10 11.40 6.18
C TYR A 25 -0.40 12.38 5.13
N ALA A 26 -1.72 12.62 5.10
CA ALA A 26 -2.30 13.57 4.15
C ALA A 26 -1.86 15.01 4.45
N GLN A 27 -1.78 15.40 5.74
CA GLN A 27 -1.29 16.71 6.15
C GLN A 27 0.17 16.92 5.73
N ASP A 28 1.02 15.92 5.95
CA ASP A 28 2.43 15.96 5.54
C ASP A 28 2.55 16.04 4.01
N CYS A 29 1.73 15.30 3.27
CA CYS A 29 1.67 15.34 1.81
C CYS A 29 1.26 16.72 1.30
N LEU A 30 0.14 17.26 1.80
CA LEU A 30 -0.37 18.59 1.42
C LEU A 30 0.68 19.67 1.64
N THR A 31 1.34 19.65 2.80
CA THR A 31 2.38 20.64 3.14
C THR A 31 3.60 20.54 2.23
N ALA A 32 4.08 19.32 1.99
CA ALA A 32 5.32 19.10 1.26
C ALA A 32 5.18 19.21 -0.27
N THR A 33 3.97 19.04 -0.79
CA THR A 33 3.70 19.05 -2.24
C THR A 33 2.95 20.29 -2.71
N ALA A 34 2.58 21.20 -1.81
CA ALA A 34 1.86 22.43 -2.14
C ALA A 34 2.57 23.24 -3.24
N GLU A 35 1.85 23.50 -4.34
CA GLU A 35 2.29 24.35 -5.44
C GLU A 35 1.05 24.97 -6.12
N ARG A 36 0.58 26.09 -5.56
CA ARG A 36 -0.68 26.75 -5.96
C ARG A 36 -0.74 27.15 -7.43
N SER A 37 0.39 27.30 -8.07
CA SER A 37 0.46 27.58 -9.52
C SER A 37 0.10 26.36 -10.38
N ARG A 38 0.11 25.15 -9.81
CA ARG A 38 -0.14 23.87 -10.48
C ARG A 38 -1.33 23.12 -9.96
N TYR A 39 -1.58 23.17 -8.63
CA TYR A 39 -2.55 22.34 -7.94
C TYR A 39 -3.51 23.16 -7.08
N ASP A 40 -4.80 22.90 -7.24
CA ASP A 40 -5.87 23.29 -6.33
C ASP A 40 -6.28 22.04 -5.54
N PHE A 41 -5.78 21.94 -4.30
CA PHE A 41 -6.04 20.79 -3.43
C PHE A 41 -7.37 20.95 -2.72
N GLN A 42 -8.25 19.97 -2.91
CA GLN A 42 -9.52 19.80 -2.21
C GLN A 42 -9.42 18.61 -1.25
N ILE A 43 -10.17 18.62 -0.17
CA ILE A 43 -10.15 17.56 0.85
C ILE A 43 -11.53 16.94 0.97
N ALA A 44 -11.61 15.61 0.84
CA ALA A 44 -12.74 14.80 1.25
C ALA A 44 -12.31 13.96 2.46
N TYR A 45 -12.87 14.24 3.64
CA TYR A 45 -12.58 13.53 4.87
C TYR A 45 -13.72 12.59 5.23
N ILE A 46 -13.40 11.30 5.40
CA ILE A 46 -14.34 10.25 5.76
C ILE A 46 -14.17 9.89 7.25
N THR A 47 -15.28 9.85 7.97
CA THR A 47 -15.33 9.46 9.38
C THR A 47 -15.73 7.98 9.54
N PRO A 48 -15.49 7.32 10.70
CA PRO A 48 -15.81 5.91 10.91
C PRO A 48 -17.30 5.57 10.73
N ASP A 49 -18.21 6.51 10.98
CA ASP A 49 -19.65 6.42 10.71
C ASP A 49 -20.00 6.60 9.22
N ARG A 50 -18.97 6.63 8.34
CA ARG A 50 -19.08 6.76 6.89
C ARG A 50 -19.69 8.06 6.39
N ARG A 51 -19.62 9.13 7.19
CA ARG A 51 -19.97 10.47 6.75
C ARG A 51 -18.82 11.11 6.00
N TRP A 52 -19.18 11.92 5.01
CA TRP A 52 -18.24 12.70 4.22
C TRP A 52 -18.21 14.14 4.74
N ARG A 53 -17.05 14.71 4.80
CA ARG A 53 -16.84 16.12 5.14
C ARG A 53 -15.87 16.73 4.13
N PHE A 54 -16.08 18.00 3.81
CA PHE A 54 -15.19 18.74 2.91
C PHE A 54 -14.61 19.95 3.67
N PRO A 55 -13.64 19.73 4.55
CA PRO A 55 -13.06 20.77 5.38
C PRO A 55 -12.09 21.65 4.58
N ALA A 56 -11.83 22.87 5.06
CA ALA A 56 -10.85 23.79 4.47
C ALA A 56 -9.40 23.33 4.71
N SER A 57 -9.15 22.65 5.83
CA SER A 57 -7.86 22.01 6.15
C SER A 57 -8.06 20.70 6.90
N LEU A 58 -6.96 20.00 7.19
CA LEU A 58 -6.97 18.78 8.01
C LEU A 58 -6.80 19.06 9.51
N SER A 59 -7.00 20.30 9.97
CA SER A 59 -7.07 20.57 11.40
C SER A 59 -8.31 19.93 12.04
N PRO A 60 -8.24 19.47 13.30
CA PRO A 60 -9.40 18.92 13.97
C PRO A 60 -10.59 19.89 14.00
N GLU A 61 -10.33 21.20 14.12
CA GLU A 61 -11.34 22.27 14.16
C GLU A 61 -12.07 22.37 12.81
N ASP A 62 -11.35 22.43 11.69
CA ASP A 62 -11.94 22.51 10.36
C ASP A 62 -12.73 21.25 10.01
N ILE A 63 -12.23 20.07 10.40
CA ILE A 63 -12.94 18.81 10.23
C ILE A 63 -14.23 18.81 11.04
N ALA A 64 -14.20 19.29 12.29
CA ALA A 64 -15.37 19.29 13.17
C ALA A 64 -16.48 20.21 12.67
N VAL A 65 -16.15 21.41 12.16
CA VAL A 65 -17.13 22.38 11.66
C VAL A 65 -17.65 22.07 10.25
N ALA A 66 -16.93 21.26 9.47
CA ALA A 66 -17.36 20.89 8.14
C ALA A 66 -18.65 20.05 8.22
N LYS A 67 -19.68 20.44 7.41
CA LYS A 67 -20.98 19.76 7.37
C LYS A 67 -20.83 18.28 7.06
N PRO A 68 -21.36 17.36 7.90
CA PRO A 68 -21.40 15.95 7.57
C PRO A 68 -22.42 15.68 6.45
N MET A 69 -22.02 14.94 5.44
CA MET A 69 -22.82 14.57 4.28
C MET A 69 -22.99 13.06 4.20
N THR A 70 -24.11 12.62 3.65
CA THR A 70 -24.30 11.23 3.22
C THR A 70 -23.47 10.95 1.97
N LEU A 71 -23.31 9.69 1.61
CA LEU A 71 -22.64 9.31 0.35
C LEU A 71 -23.30 9.98 -0.87
N PHE A 72 -24.63 10.02 -0.91
CA PHE A 72 -25.37 10.62 -2.02
C PHE A 72 -25.08 12.13 -2.16
N GLU A 73 -25.15 12.87 -1.05
CA GLU A 73 -24.81 14.32 -1.02
C GLU A 73 -23.35 14.56 -1.42
N ALA A 74 -22.43 13.69 -0.97
CA ALA A 74 -21.01 13.79 -1.33
C ALA A 74 -20.77 13.55 -2.83
N ILE A 75 -21.45 12.58 -3.44
CA ILE A 75 -21.38 12.35 -4.89
C ILE A 75 -21.85 13.58 -5.66
N GLN A 76 -22.99 14.16 -5.29
CA GLN A 76 -23.49 15.38 -5.91
C GLN A 76 -22.49 16.54 -5.75
N PHE A 77 -21.92 16.70 -4.57
CA PHE A 77 -20.92 17.72 -4.31
C PHE A 77 -19.65 17.54 -5.17
N ILE A 78 -19.07 16.32 -5.18
CA ILE A 78 -17.84 16.01 -5.94
C ILE A 78 -18.04 16.23 -7.43
N THR A 79 -19.17 15.76 -7.99
CA THR A 79 -19.45 15.90 -9.43
C THR A 79 -19.63 17.36 -9.86
N ALA A 80 -20.07 18.24 -8.96
CA ALA A 80 -20.18 19.67 -9.22
C ALA A 80 -18.84 20.43 -9.15
N GLN A 81 -17.77 19.83 -8.54
CA GLN A 81 -16.48 20.51 -8.32
C GLN A 81 -15.50 20.42 -9.49
N ASN A 82 -15.82 19.69 -10.56
CA ASN A 82 -14.91 19.45 -11.69
C ASN A 82 -13.52 18.96 -11.24
N ILE A 83 -13.50 17.89 -10.43
CA ILE A 83 -12.26 17.26 -9.96
C ILE A 83 -11.53 16.59 -11.13
N ASP A 84 -10.28 16.95 -11.36
CA ASP A 84 -9.44 16.38 -12.41
C ASP A 84 -8.83 15.04 -12.00
N LEU A 85 -8.55 14.87 -10.69
CA LEU A 85 -7.80 13.72 -10.17
C LEU A 85 -8.11 13.51 -8.69
N VAL A 86 -8.10 12.24 -8.24
CA VAL A 86 -8.15 11.89 -6.82
C VAL A 86 -6.81 11.33 -6.35
N LEU A 87 -6.37 11.74 -5.17
CA LEU A 87 -5.26 11.15 -4.44
C LEU A 87 -5.80 10.39 -3.22
N PRO A 88 -5.97 9.04 -3.33
CA PRO A 88 -6.48 8.23 -2.23
C PRO A 88 -5.42 8.03 -1.15
N GLN A 89 -5.72 8.49 0.07
CA GLN A 89 -4.85 8.39 1.25
C GLN A 89 -5.55 7.68 2.42
N MET A 90 -6.61 6.93 2.15
CA MET A 90 -7.26 6.05 3.12
C MET A 90 -6.54 4.69 3.14
N PHE A 91 -6.06 4.26 4.31
CA PHE A 91 -5.27 3.03 4.48
C PHE A 91 -6.06 1.85 5.05
N CYS A 92 -7.35 2.02 5.31
CA CYS A 92 -8.25 0.92 5.67
C CYS A 92 -8.75 0.17 4.42
N ILE A 93 -9.14 -1.09 4.59
CA ILE A 93 -9.64 -1.93 3.47
C ILE A 93 -10.76 -1.24 2.66
N PRO A 94 -11.82 -0.68 3.25
CA PRO A 94 -12.81 0.06 2.47
C PRO A 94 -12.22 1.21 1.66
N GLY A 95 -11.28 1.98 2.24
CA GLY A 95 -10.60 3.08 1.56
C GLY A 95 -9.75 2.64 0.37
N MET A 96 -9.05 1.52 0.53
CA MET A 96 -8.24 0.92 -0.51
C MET A 96 -9.05 0.26 -1.63
N THR A 97 -10.31 -0.10 -1.37
CA THR A 97 -11.17 -0.85 -2.30
C THR A 97 -12.42 -0.06 -2.70
N HIS A 98 -13.46 -0.04 -1.87
CA HIS A 98 -14.79 0.49 -2.20
C HIS A 98 -14.77 1.97 -2.54
N TYR A 99 -14.00 2.79 -1.81
CA TYR A 99 -13.90 4.22 -2.09
C TYR A 99 -13.16 4.50 -3.39
N ARG A 100 -12.17 3.68 -3.78
CA ARG A 100 -11.54 3.78 -5.11
C ARG A 100 -12.51 3.37 -6.22
N ALA A 101 -13.28 2.28 -6.02
CA ALA A 101 -14.30 1.82 -6.96
C ALA A 101 -15.40 2.88 -7.21
N LEU A 102 -15.71 3.71 -6.21
CA LEU A 102 -16.63 4.84 -6.41
C LEU A 102 -16.10 5.81 -7.48
N PHE A 103 -14.80 6.11 -7.48
CA PHE A 103 -14.21 7.01 -8.48
C PHE A 103 -14.12 6.37 -9.86
N ASP A 104 -13.97 5.04 -9.96
CA ASP A 104 -14.13 4.32 -11.23
C ASP A 104 -15.55 4.50 -11.80
N LEU A 105 -16.60 4.36 -10.96
CA LEU A 105 -17.99 4.58 -11.36
C LEU A 105 -18.26 6.03 -11.78
N LEU A 106 -17.64 7.00 -11.10
CA LEU A 106 -17.74 8.42 -11.42
C LEU A 106 -16.85 8.83 -12.61
N LYS A 107 -16.03 7.93 -13.13
CA LYS A 107 -15.04 8.18 -14.20
C LYS A 107 -14.07 9.32 -13.85
N ILE A 108 -13.76 9.47 -12.57
CA ILE A 108 -12.75 10.40 -12.08
C ILE A 108 -11.45 9.62 -11.88
N PRO A 109 -10.36 9.96 -12.59
CA PRO A 109 -9.09 9.25 -12.45
C PRO A 109 -8.51 9.42 -11.04
N TYR A 110 -7.77 8.41 -10.57
CA TYR A 110 -7.09 8.47 -9.28
C TYR A 110 -5.69 7.85 -9.34
N ILE A 111 -4.80 8.34 -8.49
CA ILE A 111 -3.44 7.83 -8.35
C ILE A 111 -3.45 6.50 -7.61
N GLY A 112 -2.60 5.58 -8.05
CA GLY A 112 -2.35 4.28 -7.41
C GLY A 112 -3.14 3.14 -8.01
N ASN A 113 -3.15 2.03 -7.31
CA ASN A 113 -3.66 0.75 -7.79
C ASN A 113 -5.19 0.68 -7.77
N THR A 114 -5.75 -0.17 -8.63
CA THR A 114 -7.21 -0.39 -8.74
C THR A 114 -7.76 -1.13 -7.51
N PRO A 115 -9.08 -1.05 -7.24
CA PRO A 115 -9.70 -1.69 -6.07
C PRO A 115 -9.47 -3.19 -5.97
N ASP A 116 -9.52 -3.90 -7.09
CA ASP A 116 -9.30 -5.33 -7.20
C ASP A 116 -7.85 -5.71 -6.87
N ILE A 117 -6.88 -4.98 -7.42
CA ILE A 117 -5.46 -5.17 -7.13
C ILE A 117 -5.17 -4.87 -5.65
N MET A 118 -5.76 -3.80 -5.10
CA MET A 118 -5.62 -3.48 -3.68
C MET A 118 -6.22 -4.56 -2.79
N ALA A 119 -7.38 -5.14 -3.14
CA ALA A 119 -7.98 -6.24 -2.41
C ALA A 119 -7.14 -7.52 -2.45
N ILE A 120 -6.54 -7.83 -3.61
CA ILE A 120 -5.62 -8.95 -3.78
C ILE A 120 -4.37 -8.76 -2.92
N ALA A 121 -3.74 -7.59 -3.00
CA ALA A 121 -2.50 -7.30 -2.28
C ALA A 121 -2.69 -7.27 -0.76
N ALA A 122 -3.84 -6.80 -0.28
CA ALA A 122 -4.18 -6.81 1.15
C ALA A 122 -4.36 -8.22 1.72
N HIS A 123 -4.47 -9.23 0.87
CA HIS A 123 -4.61 -10.64 1.27
C HIS A 123 -3.35 -11.43 0.90
N LYS A 124 -2.47 -11.67 1.87
CA LYS A 124 -1.13 -12.25 1.67
C LYS A 124 -1.11 -13.55 0.85
N ALA A 125 -2.07 -14.48 1.11
CA ALA A 125 -2.13 -15.75 0.37
C ALA A 125 -2.48 -15.53 -1.12
N ARG A 126 -3.41 -14.61 -1.42
CA ARG A 126 -3.78 -14.30 -2.81
C ARG A 126 -2.63 -13.66 -3.57
N ALA A 127 -1.99 -12.65 -2.96
CA ALA A 127 -0.82 -12.02 -3.56
C ALA A 127 0.30 -13.03 -3.83
N LYS A 128 0.60 -13.92 -2.87
CA LYS A 128 1.60 -14.99 -3.02
C LYS A 128 1.27 -15.94 -4.16
N ALA A 129 0.05 -16.43 -4.25
CA ALA A 129 -0.36 -17.36 -5.31
C ALA A 129 -0.16 -16.75 -6.71
N ILE A 130 -0.46 -15.46 -6.89
CA ILE A 130 -0.29 -14.77 -8.17
C ILE A 130 1.19 -14.59 -8.52
N VAL A 131 2.00 -14.12 -7.58
CA VAL A 131 3.43 -13.90 -7.86
C VAL A 131 4.19 -15.23 -8.01
N GLU A 132 3.77 -16.28 -7.32
CA GLU A 132 4.31 -17.64 -7.45
C GLU A 132 4.03 -18.20 -8.86
N ALA A 133 2.81 -18.04 -9.36
CA ALA A 133 2.44 -18.43 -10.73
C ALA A 133 3.29 -17.70 -11.80
N ALA A 134 3.80 -16.51 -11.48
CA ALA A 134 4.75 -15.77 -12.32
C ALA A 134 6.22 -16.20 -12.11
N GLY A 135 6.49 -17.25 -11.34
CA GLY A 135 7.82 -17.79 -11.08
C GLY A 135 8.63 -17.02 -10.02
N VAL A 136 7.98 -16.24 -9.17
CA VAL A 136 8.62 -15.62 -8.01
C VAL A 136 8.66 -16.62 -6.85
N LYS A 137 9.78 -16.71 -6.15
CA LYS A 137 9.89 -17.56 -4.97
C LYS A 137 9.06 -17.00 -3.81
N VAL A 138 8.17 -17.85 -3.27
CA VAL A 138 7.38 -17.58 -2.06
C VAL A 138 7.62 -18.70 -1.05
N PRO A 139 7.58 -18.43 0.27
CA PRO A 139 7.57 -19.52 1.26
C PRO A 139 6.40 -20.47 0.99
N ARG A 140 6.66 -21.78 0.99
CA ARG A 140 5.58 -22.76 0.92
C ARG A 140 4.59 -22.48 2.06
N GLY A 141 3.31 -22.36 1.76
CA GLY A 141 2.30 -21.95 2.71
C GLY A 141 0.98 -22.66 2.51
N GLU A 142 0.17 -22.63 3.55
CA GLU A 142 -1.21 -23.09 3.56
C GLU A 142 -2.10 -22.02 4.21
N LEU A 143 -3.32 -21.89 3.70
CA LEU A 143 -4.33 -20.97 4.23
C LEU A 143 -5.31 -21.77 5.08
N LEU A 144 -5.44 -21.40 6.35
CA LEU A 144 -6.26 -22.08 7.33
C LEU A 144 -7.43 -21.21 7.79
N ARG A 145 -8.55 -21.85 8.02
CA ARG A 145 -9.72 -21.31 8.73
C ARG A 145 -9.79 -21.87 10.14
N GLN A 146 -10.61 -21.26 10.97
CA GLN A 146 -10.76 -21.68 12.35
C GLN A 146 -11.19 -23.17 12.45
N GLY A 147 -10.46 -23.95 13.24
CA GLY A 147 -10.65 -25.39 13.40
C GLY A 147 -9.83 -26.28 12.46
N GLU A 148 -9.15 -25.71 11.45
CA GLU A 148 -8.24 -26.46 10.59
C GLU A 148 -6.86 -26.59 11.24
N VAL A 149 -6.19 -27.72 11.00
CA VAL A 149 -4.90 -28.07 11.59
C VAL A 149 -3.78 -27.85 10.58
N PRO A 150 -2.67 -27.20 10.96
CA PRO A 150 -1.54 -26.99 10.06
C PRO A 150 -0.82 -28.30 9.72
N THR A 151 -0.37 -28.40 8.45
CA THR A 151 0.41 -29.54 7.97
C THR A 151 1.89 -29.22 7.73
N ILE A 152 2.24 -27.92 7.72
CA ILE A 152 3.63 -27.45 7.56
C ILE A 152 4.40 -27.73 8.87
N PRO A 153 5.53 -28.46 8.82
CA PRO A 153 6.32 -28.69 10.02
C PRO A 153 7.08 -27.43 10.46
N PRO A 154 7.33 -27.26 11.77
CA PRO A 154 8.23 -26.23 12.26
C PRO A 154 9.69 -26.39 11.73
N PRO A 155 10.46 -25.29 11.60
CA PRO A 155 10.08 -23.92 11.93
C PRO A 155 9.13 -23.30 10.87
N ALA A 156 8.08 -22.66 11.35
CA ALA A 156 7.04 -22.05 10.51
C ALA A 156 6.64 -20.66 11.01
N VAL A 157 6.08 -19.84 10.13
CA VAL A 157 5.52 -18.54 10.48
C VAL A 157 4.00 -18.60 10.35
N VAL A 158 3.31 -18.30 11.45
CA VAL A 158 1.86 -18.15 11.52
C VAL A 158 1.52 -16.67 11.48
N LYS A 159 0.61 -16.27 10.60
CA LYS A 159 0.22 -14.86 10.45
C LYS A 159 -1.19 -14.69 9.88
N PRO A 160 -1.91 -13.63 10.27
CA PRO A 160 -3.19 -13.31 9.66
C PRO A 160 -3.05 -13.09 8.15
N ALA A 161 -4.00 -13.60 7.36
CA ALA A 161 -3.97 -13.44 5.90
C ALA A 161 -4.18 -11.98 5.47
N SER A 162 -4.96 -11.21 6.24
CA SER A 162 -5.36 -9.83 5.92
C SER A 162 -5.13 -8.89 7.08
N SER A 163 -3.87 -8.70 7.49
CA SER A 163 -3.48 -7.73 8.50
C SER A 163 -2.23 -6.96 8.08
N ASP A 164 -2.10 -5.74 8.59
CA ASP A 164 -0.94 -4.87 8.37
C ASP A 164 -0.02 -4.84 9.60
N ASN A 165 1.17 -4.24 9.43
CA ASN A 165 2.11 -3.92 10.50
C ASN A 165 2.55 -5.10 11.36
N SER A 166 2.59 -6.32 10.80
CA SER A 166 2.99 -7.54 11.51
C SER A 166 2.15 -7.88 12.76
N LEU A 167 0.90 -7.42 12.82
CA LEU A 167 -0.04 -7.82 13.86
C LEU A 167 -0.31 -9.32 13.75
N GLY A 168 -0.24 -10.04 14.90
CA GLY A 168 -0.55 -11.47 14.96
C GLY A 168 0.49 -12.38 14.31
N VAL A 169 1.66 -11.88 13.91
CA VAL A 169 2.76 -12.70 13.33
C VAL A 169 3.51 -13.43 14.44
N VAL A 170 3.64 -14.76 14.33
CA VAL A 170 4.31 -15.63 15.30
C VAL A 170 5.24 -16.60 14.57
N LEU A 171 6.47 -16.75 15.09
CA LEU A 171 7.37 -17.83 14.71
C LEU A 171 7.08 -19.05 15.60
N VAL A 172 6.76 -20.16 14.99
CA VAL A 172 6.55 -21.47 15.62
C VAL A 172 7.82 -22.30 15.43
N LYS A 173 8.45 -22.68 16.53
CA LYS A 173 9.68 -23.49 16.53
C LYS A 173 9.42 -24.94 16.85
N ASP A 174 8.32 -25.23 17.56
CA ASP A 174 7.88 -26.55 17.92
C ASP A 174 6.39 -26.75 17.63
N VAL A 175 5.97 -27.99 17.33
CA VAL A 175 4.59 -28.32 16.97
C VAL A 175 3.59 -27.96 18.07
N THR A 176 4.00 -28.00 19.34
CA THR A 176 3.16 -27.66 20.51
C THR A 176 2.81 -26.16 20.58
N GLU A 177 3.50 -25.30 19.84
CA GLU A 177 3.26 -23.86 19.83
C GLU A 177 2.14 -23.45 18.84
N TYR A 178 1.70 -24.35 17.95
CA TYR A 178 0.73 -24.01 16.90
C TYR A 178 -0.60 -23.49 17.43
N ASP A 179 -1.17 -24.15 18.45
CA ASP A 179 -2.48 -23.77 18.99
C ASP A 179 -2.49 -22.33 19.51
N ALA A 180 -1.44 -21.95 20.24
CA ALA A 180 -1.29 -20.59 20.77
C ALA A 180 -1.05 -19.57 19.62
N ALA A 181 -0.23 -19.91 18.63
CA ALA A 181 0.08 -19.07 17.48
C ALA A 181 -1.17 -18.85 16.60
N LEU A 182 -1.92 -19.90 16.30
CA LEU A 182 -3.17 -19.83 15.54
C LEU A 182 -4.22 -19.00 16.28
N LYS A 183 -4.43 -19.26 17.57
CA LYS A 183 -5.35 -18.46 18.39
C LYS A 183 -5.04 -16.98 18.30
N LYS A 184 -3.77 -16.61 18.46
CA LYS A 184 -3.32 -15.22 18.37
C LYS A 184 -3.54 -14.62 16.96
N ALA A 185 -3.27 -15.38 15.90
CA ALA A 185 -3.43 -14.88 14.54
C ALA A 185 -4.91 -14.71 14.16
N PHE A 186 -5.80 -15.61 14.63
CA PHE A 186 -7.25 -15.51 14.41
C PHE A 186 -7.92 -14.36 15.16
N GLU A 187 -7.26 -13.71 16.14
CA GLU A 187 -7.75 -12.47 16.73
C GLU A 187 -7.83 -11.31 15.71
N TYR A 188 -7.02 -11.38 14.63
CA TYR A 188 -6.88 -10.30 13.65
C TYR A 188 -7.49 -10.59 12.28
N ALA A 189 -7.78 -11.85 11.96
CA ALA A 189 -8.38 -12.22 10.67
C ALA A 189 -9.11 -13.57 10.76
N SER A 190 -10.12 -13.77 9.92
CA SER A 190 -10.85 -15.03 9.79
C SER A 190 -10.06 -16.12 9.06
N GLU A 191 -9.00 -15.77 8.37
CA GLU A 191 -8.10 -16.67 7.65
C GLU A 191 -6.65 -16.41 8.09
N VAL A 192 -5.89 -17.48 8.29
CA VAL A 192 -4.51 -17.44 8.77
C VAL A 192 -3.61 -18.18 7.78
N ILE A 193 -2.44 -17.65 7.51
CA ILE A 193 -1.41 -18.34 6.72
C ILE A 193 -0.42 -18.98 7.68
N VAL A 194 -0.15 -20.27 7.46
CA VAL A 194 1.01 -20.96 8.01
C VAL A 194 2.00 -21.18 6.88
N GLU A 195 3.23 -20.73 7.04
CA GLU A 195 4.25 -20.84 5.99
C GLU A 195 5.60 -21.28 6.52
N THR A 196 6.36 -21.97 5.70
CA THR A 196 7.73 -22.38 6.01
C THR A 196 8.56 -21.14 6.39
N PHE A 197 9.28 -21.22 7.50
CA PHE A 197 10.23 -20.18 7.87
C PHE A 197 11.39 -20.18 6.89
N ILE A 198 11.66 -19.04 6.29
CA ILE A 198 12.86 -18.83 5.45
C ILE A 198 13.97 -18.32 6.35
N GLU A 199 15.12 -19.01 6.33
CA GLU A 199 16.31 -18.60 7.08
C GLU A 199 16.67 -17.15 6.74
N LEU A 200 17.05 -16.37 7.77
CA LEU A 200 17.34 -14.96 7.61
C LEU A 200 18.80 -14.75 7.18
N GLY A 201 18.99 -14.28 5.96
CA GLY A 201 20.20 -13.55 5.58
C GLY A 201 19.97 -12.05 5.74
N ARG A 202 19.01 -11.48 4.98
CA ARG A 202 18.64 -10.06 5.04
C ARG A 202 17.13 -9.90 4.89
N GLU A 203 16.59 -8.77 5.34
CA GLU A 203 15.18 -8.40 5.08
C GLU A 203 15.12 -7.02 4.46
N VAL A 204 14.57 -6.93 3.24
CA VAL A 204 14.58 -5.70 2.45
C VAL A 204 13.19 -5.37 1.89
N ARG A 205 12.96 -4.08 1.66
CA ARG A 205 11.86 -3.56 0.84
C ARG A 205 12.36 -3.06 -0.48
N CYS A 206 11.55 -3.24 -1.51
CA CYS A 206 11.79 -2.70 -2.84
C CYS A 206 10.58 -1.92 -3.34
N GLY A 207 10.75 -0.63 -3.58
CA GLY A 207 9.79 0.21 -4.27
C GLY A 207 9.97 0.13 -5.78
N ILE A 208 8.86 0.02 -6.51
CA ILE A 208 8.80 0.20 -7.96
C ILE A 208 7.93 1.42 -8.23
N ILE A 209 8.38 2.28 -9.13
CA ILE A 209 7.54 3.36 -9.69
C ILE A 209 7.45 3.18 -11.21
N VAL A 210 6.34 3.64 -11.79
CA VAL A 210 6.19 3.78 -13.24
C VAL A 210 6.56 5.19 -13.60
N LYS A 211 7.49 5.34 -14.53
CA LYS A 211 7.92 6.63 -15.07
C LYS A 211 8.04 6.52 -16.59
N ASP A 212 7.29 7.33 -17.31
CA ASP A 212 7.21 7.32 -18.76
C ASP A 212 6.85 5.94 -19.35
N GLY A 213 6.00 5.20 -18.61
CA GLY A 213 5.58 3.84 -18.95
C GLY A 213 6.57 2.73 -18.57
N GLU A 214 7.76 3.08 -18.06
CA GLU A 214 8.80 2.12 -17.69
C GLU A 214 8.84 1.85 -16.18
N LEU A 215 9.17 0.60 -15.80
CA LEU A 215 9.32 0.20 -14.41
C LEU A 215 10.70 0.57 -13.87
N VAL A 216 10.73 1.48 -12.92
CA VAL A 216 11.95 1.93 -12.24
C VAL A 216 12.01 1.35 -10.84
N GLY A 217 13.06 0.58 -10.53
CA GLY A 217 13.35 0.09 -9.17
C GLY A 217 14.01 1.20 -8.35
N LEU A 218 13.47 1.48 -7.19
CA LEU A 218 14.05 2.42 -6.24
C LEU A 218 15.12 1.73 -5.37
N PRO A 219 16.08 2.47 -4.79
CA PRO A 219 17.02 1.92 -3.82
C PRO A 219 16.31 1.13 -2.72
N LEU A 220 16.87 -0.02 -2.35
CA LEU A 220 16.28 -0.88 -1.33
C LEU A 220 16.36 -0.23 0.06
N GLU A 221 15.34 -0.46 0.88
CA GLU A 221 15.40 -0.21 2.32
C GLU A 221 15.61 -1.55 3.04
N GLU A 222 16.67 -1.67 3.82
CA GLU A 222 16.98 -2.87 4.60
C GLU A 222 16.68 -2.64 6.07
N TYR A 223 16.30 -3.70 6.76
CA TYR A 223 15.93 -3.67 8.17
C TYR A 223 16.89 -4.49 9.01
N LEU A 224 17.23 -3.95 10.17
CA LEU A 224 17.90 -4.73 11.20
C LEU A 224 16.92 -5.78 11.76
N VAL A 225 17.26 -7.05 11.56
CA VAL A 225 16.54 -8.19 12.13
C VAL A 225 17.56 -9.10 12.77
N ASP A 226 17.36 -9.45 14.05
CA ASP A 226 18.25 -10.35 14.78
C ASP A 226 17.94 -11.81 14.42
N PRO A 227 18.91 -12.56 13.82
CA PRO A 227 18.67 -13.94 13.40
C PRO A 227 18.50 -14.92 14.57
N HIS A 228 18.94 -14.59 15.77
CA HIS A 228 18.97 -15.49 16.92
C HIS A 228 17.84 -15.18 17.91
N GLU A 229 17.72 -13.93 18.34
CA GLU A 229 16.75 -13.55 19.36
C GLU A 229 15.38 -13.23 18.76
N LYS A 230 15.35 -12.54 17.61
CA LYS A 230 14.11 -12.06 16.99
C LYS A 230 14.19 -12.14 15.46
N PRO A 231 14.14 -13.36 14.87
CA PRO A 231 14.33 -13.55 13.43
C PRO A 231 13.13 -13.12 12.57
N ILE A 232 12.07 -12.56 13.17
CA ILE A 232 10.92 -11.96 12.49
C ILE A 232 10.58 -10.60 13.10
N ARG A 233 10.14 -9.65 12.28
CA ARG A 233 9.66 -8.34 12.75
C ARG A 233 8.22 -8.44 13.24
N ASN A 234 7.92 -7.75 14.34
CA ASN A 234 6.57 -7.64 14.88
C ASN A 234 6.06 -6.19 14.88
N TYR A 235 4.84 -5.98 15.38
CA TYR A 235 4.17 -4.67 15.42
C TYR A 235 5.00 -3.58 16.13
N ALA A 236 5.60 -3.92 17.27
CA ALA A 236 6.40 -2.96 18.06
C ALA A 236 7.65 -2.43 17.32
N ASP A 237 8.10 -3.13 16.27
CA ASP A 237 9.21 -2.67 15.43
C ASP A 237 8.80 -1.62 14.38
N LYS A 238 7.51 -1.46 14.15
CA LYS A 238 6.96 -0.60 13.08
C LYS A 238 6.32 0.68 13.59
N LEU A 239 5.56 0.61 14.68
CA LEU A 239 4.75 1.70 15.21
C LEU A 239 4.86 1.79 16.73
N GLN A 240 5.00 3.01 17.25
CA GLN A 240 4.86 3.33 18.67
C GLN A 240 3.80 4.41 18.82
N GLN A 241 2.98 4.25 19.84
CA GLN A 241 2.13 5.31 20.33
C GLN A 241 2.91 6.09 21.38
N THR A 242 3.04 7.39 21.21
CA THR A 242 3.69 8.27 22.18
C THR A 242 2.75 8.52 23.36
N ASP A 243 3.30 8.95 24.51
CA ASP A 243 2.53 9.15 25.76
C ASP A 243 1.40 10.17 25.61
N ASP A 244 1.47 11.06 24.61
CA ASP A 244 0.42 12.01 24.23
C ASP A 244 -0.62 11.44 23.25
N GLY A 245 -0.58 10.12 23.00
CA GLY A 245 -1.52 9.43 22.11
C GLY A 245 -1.22 9.56 20.62
N ASN A 246 -0.18 10.29 20.21
CA ASN A 246 0.20 10.44 18.83
C ASN A 246 0.91 9.19 18.29
N LEU A 247 0.68 8.88 17.00
CA LEU A 247 1.35 7.78 16.31
C LEU A 247 2.74 8.22 15.82
N ARG A 248 3.77 7.47 16.19
CA ARG A 248 5.14 7.64 15.70
C ARG A 248 5.60 6.38 14.94
N LEU A 249 6.15 6.59 13.74
CA LEU A 249 6.77 5.50 12.97
C LEU A 249 8.17 5.22 13.56
N THR A 250 8.31 4.11 14.27
CA THR A 250 9.60 3.69 14.89
C THR A 250 10.61 3.16 13.90
N ALA A 251 10.16 2.63 12.77
CA ALA A 251 11.05 2.07 11.75
C ALA A 251 12.01 3.09 11.08
N LYS A 252 12.00 4.34 11.53
CA LYS A 252 12.81 5.43 10.94
C LYS A 252 13.96 5.95 11.79
N ASP A 253 14.22 5.33 12.91
CA ASP A 253 15.54 5.50 13.54
C ASP A 253 16.57 4.85 12.63
N ASN A 254 17.56 5.61 12.14
CA ASN A 254 18.62 5.15 11.22
C ASN A 254 19.40 3.92 11.73
N ILE A 255 19.14 3.49 12.95
CA ILE A 255 19.72 2.29 13.58
C ILE A 255 18.94 1.02 13.17
N LYS A 256 17.65 1.13 12.81
CA LYS A 256 16.78 -0.04 12.53
C LYS A 256 16.43 -0.22 11.05
N ALA A 257 16.63 0.81 10.23
CA ALA A 257 16.39 0.76 8.79
C ALA A 257 17.35 1.71 8.07
N TRP A 258 17.88 1.30 6.92
CA TRP A 258 18.80 2.10 6.09
C TRP A 258 18.57 1.83 4.61
N ILE A 259 19.03 2.75 3.78
CA ILE A 259 19.05 2.57 2.33
C ILE A 259 20.29 1.75 1.98
N VAL A 260 20.10 0.67 1.23
CA VAL A 260 21.19 -0.21 0.74
C VAL A 260 22.02 0.53 -0.31
N ASP A 261 23.34 0.29 -0.33
CA ASP A 261 24.22 0.80 -1.37
C ASP A 261 23.69 0.37 -2.76
N PRO A 262 23.49 1.31 -3.69
CA PRO A 262 23.00 0.98 -5.03
C PRO A 262 23.89 -0.05 -5.78
N ASN A 263 25.17 -0.14 -5.43
CA ASN A 263 26.12 -1.09 -6.01
C ASN A 263 26.10 -2.47 -5.35
N ASP A 264 25.31 -2.67 -4.29
CA ASP A 264 25.16 -3.99 -3.66
C ASP A 264 24.57 -4.98 -4.69
N PRO A 265 25.22 -6.13 -4.92
CA PRO A 265 24.78 -7.10 -5.94
C PRO A 265 23.34 -7.59 -5.74
N ILE A 266 22.82 -7.56 -4.50
CA ILE A 266 21.45 -7.96 -4.21
C ILE A 266 20.41 -7.00 -4.81
N THR A 267 20.76 -5.72 -4.98
CA THR A 267 19.86 -4.68 -5.47
C THR A 267 19.29 -5.04 -6.84
N GLN A 268 20.15 -5.39 -7.79
CA GLN A 268 19.71 -5.76 -9.14
C GLN A 268 18.80 -7.00 -9.14
N LYS A 269 19.17 -8.02 -8.33
CA LYS A 269 18.39 -9.26 -8.22
C LYS A 269 16.99 -8.99 -7.65
N VAL A 270 16.90 -8.19 -6.58
CA VAL A 270 15.61 -7.81 -5.98
C VAL A 270 14.79 -6.94 -6.92
N HIS A 271 15.40 -5.99 -7.63
CA HIS A 271 14.70 -5.18 -8.65
C HIS A 271 14.04 -6.05 -9.74
N GLN A 272 14.75 -7.06 -10.24
CA GLN A 272 14.19 -7.97 -11.26
C GLN A 272 12.97 -8.73 -10.71
N VAL A 273 13.06 -9.24 -9.48
CA VAL A 273 11.95 -9.95 -8.84
C VAL A 273 10.78 -9.01 -8.53
N ALA A 274 11.05 -7.80 -8.02
CA ALA A 274 10.04 -6.81 -7.71
C ALA A 274 9.28 -6.33 -8.97
N LYS A 275 9.99 -6.13 -10.10
CA LYS A 275 9.34 -5.83 -11.38
C LYS A 275 8.41 -6.95 -11.85
N LYS A 276 8.81 -8.22 -11.67
CA LYS A 276 7.92 -9.37 -11.94
C LYS A 276 6.69 -9.35 -11.04
N CYS A 277 6.84 -9.07 -9.74
CA CYS A 277 5.71 -8.94 -8.82
C CYS A 277 4.77 -7.82 -9.24
N HIS A 278 5.31 -6.65 -9.62
CA HIS A 278 4.53 -5.51 -10.11
C HIS A 278 3.68 -5.89 -11.33
N GLN A 279 4.29 -6.55 -12.31
CA GLN A 279 3.61 -6.98 -13.55
C GLN A 279 2.57 -8.09 -13.27
N ALA A 280 2.94 -9.10 -12.48
CA ALA A 280 2.07 -10.23 -12.16
C ALA A 280 0.81 -9.81 -11.41
N LEU A 281 0.94 -8.89 -10.45
CA LEU A 281 -0.19 -8.33 -9.71
C LEU A 281 -0.99 -7.29 -10.52
N GLY A 282 -0.50 -6.86 -11.68
CA GLY A 282 -1.15 -5.82 -12.48
C GLY A 282 -1.07 -4.43 -11.84
N CYS A 283 -0.02 -4.15 -11.07
CA CYS A 283 0.14 -2.87 -10.38
C CYS A 283 0.24 -1.69 -11.35
N ARG A 284 -0.24 -0.52 -10.89
CA ARG A 284 -0.13 0.76 -11.60
C ARG A 284 0.75 1.72 -10.79
N HIS A 285 1.30 2.72 -11.44
CA HIS A 285 1.99 3.89 -10.89
C HIS A 285 3.11 3.58 -9.90
N TYR A 286 2.85 2.76 -8.88
CA TYR A 286 3.82 2.35 -7.87
C TYR A 286 3.42 1.07 -7.16
N SER A 287 4.42 0.39 -6.57
CA SER A 287 4.25 -0.74 -5.67
C SER A 287 5.42 -0.81 -4.69
N LEU A 288 5.21 -1.49 -3.58
CA LEU A 288 6.22 -1.77 -2.56
C LEU A 288 6.13 -3.23 -2.17
N PHE A 289 7.26 -3.92 -2.14
CA PHE A 289 7.32 -5.35 -1.83
C PHE A 289 8.33 -5.63 -0.73
N ASP A 290 7.95 -6.47 0.21
CA ASP A 290 8.82 -6.96 1.27
C ASP A 290 9.40 -8.31 0.84
N PHE A 291 10.73 -8.44 0.96
CA PHE A 291 11.47 -9.65 0.65
C PHE A 291 12.34 -10.08 1.81
N ARG A 292 12.40 -11.39 2.05
CA ARG A 292 13.46 -12.01 2.80
C ARG A 292 14.50 -12.56 1.84
N ILE A 293 15.75 -12.25 2.10
CA ILE A 293 16.90 -12.79 1.35
C ILE A 293 17.48 -13.90 2.22
N ASP A 294 17.52 -15.12 1.72
CA ASP A 294 18.13 -16.22 2.45
C ASP A 294 19.67 -16.13 2.45
N PRO A 295 20.39 -16.93 3.25
CA PRO A 295 21.86 -16.90 3.29
C PRO A 295 22.55 -17.22 1.96
N LYS A 296 21.82 -17.81 1.00
CA LYS A 296 22.30 -18.08 -0.37
C LYS A 296 22.03 -16.90 -1.32
N GLY A 297 21.52 -15.78 -0.80
CA GLY A 297 21.18 -14.60 -1.59
C GLY A 297 19.95 -14.76 -2.49
N GLN A 298 19.01 -15.67 -2.14
CA GLN A 298 17.76 -15.84 -2.88
C GLN A 298 16.67 -14.94 -2.27
N PRO A 299 16.07 -14.01 -3.05
CA PRO A 299 14.90 -13.27 -2.60
C PRO A 299 13.64 -14.15 -2.55
N TRP A 300 12.92 -14.04 -1.42
CA TRP A 300 11.64 -14.67 -1.16
C TRP A 300 10.60 -13.57 -0.91
N PHE A 301 9.54 -13.54 -1.71
CA PHE A 301 8.46 -12.56 -1.56
C PHE A 301 7.68 -12.84 -0.27
N LEU A 302 7.50 -11.82 0.56
CA LEU A 302 6.73 -11.89 1.80
C LEU A 302 5.34 -11.28 1.68
N GLU A 303 5.28 -10.01 1.24
CA GLU A 303 4.03 -9.26 1.13
C GLU A 303 4.15 -8.09 0.15
N ALA A 304 2.99 -7.56 -0.27
CA ALA A 304 2.86 -6.38 -1.10
C ALA A 304 2.18 -5.24 -0.32
N GLY A 305 2.80 -4.06 -0.29
CA GLY A 305 2.23 -2.82 0.21
C GLY A 305 1.97 -1.87 -0.95
N LEU A 306 0.75 -1.83 -1.48
CA LEU A 306 0.44 -1.14 -2.73
C LEU A 306 -0.09 0.30 -2.52
N TYR A 307 0.28 0.96 -1.43
CA TYR A 307 -0.08 2.34 -1.15
C TYR A 307 1.16 3.22 -0.99
N CYS A 308 1.03 4.48 -1.39
CA CYS A 308 2.00 5.53 -1.15
C CYS A 308 1.25 6.76 -0.63
N SER A 309 1.69 7.31 0.49
CA SER A 309 1.07 8.49 1.08
C SER A 309 1.59 9.81 0.50
N PHE A 310 2.67 9.79 -0.29
CA PHE A 310 3.39 11.00 -0.74
C PHE A 310 3.76 11.94 0.42
N ALA A 311 3.89 11.40 1.63
CA ALA A 311 4.44 12.13 2.76
C ALA A 311 5.99 12.03 2.75
N PRO A 312 6.73 13.05 3.23
CA PRO A 312 8.20 13.06 3.18
C PRO A 312 8.85 11.85 3.85
N LYS A 313 8.19 11.32 4.89
CA LYS A 313 8.68 10.19 5.67
C LYS A 313 8.08 8.84 5.24
N SER A 314 7.29 8.74 4.19
CA SER A 314 6.82 7.43 3.70
C SER A 314 7.96 6.65 3.03
N VAL A 315 7.87 5.32 3.03
CA VAL A 315 8.94 4.44 2.56
C VAL A 315 9.31 4.73 1.10
N ILE A 316 8.32 4.76 0.20
CA ILE A 316 8.55 5.06 -1.22
C ILE A 316 9.16 6.46 -1.41
N SER A 317 8.73 7.47 -0.63
CA SER A 317 9.30 8.83 -0.69
C SER A 317 10.75 8.87 -0.23
N CYS A 318 11.11 8.12 0.82
CA CYS A 318 12.48 8.00 1.28
C CYS A 318 13.37 7.30 0.24
N MET A 319 12.89 6.22 -0.36
CA MET A 319 13.58 5.52 -1.45
C MET A 319 13.74 6.40 -2.70
N ALA A 320 12.70 7.14 -3.10
CA ALA A 320 12.76 8.07 -4.21
C ALA A 320 13.77 9.18 -3.97
N LYS A 321 13.78 9.76 -2.76
CA LYS A 321 14.78 10.76 -2.35
C LYS A 321 16.22 10.21 -2.45
N ALA A 322 16.43 8.97 -2.04
CA ALA A 322 17.74 8.31 -2.16
C ALA A 322 18.15 8.07 -3.62
N ALA A 323 17.17 7.95 -4.55
CA ALA A 323 17.40 7.91 -5.99
C ALA A 323 17.57 9.30 -6.63
N GLY A 324 17.60 10.38 -5.85
CA GLY A 324 17.65 11.76 -6.37
C GLY A 324 16.32 12.31 -6.89
N ILE A 325 15.21 11.59 -6.67
CA ILE A 325 13.86 11.99 -7.08
C ILE A 325 13.20 12.73 -5.92
N SER A 326 12.91 14.01 -6.11
CA SER A 326 12.20 14.80 -5.10
C SER A 326 10.75 14.33 -4.93
N LEU A 327 10.15 14.63 -3.78
CA LEU A 327 8.76 14.27 -3.51
C LEU A 327 7.78 14.92 -4.53
N LYS A 328 8.06 16.15 -4.94
CA LYS A 328 7.27 16.85 -5.98
C LYS A 328 7.37 16.15 -7.33
N GLU A 329 8.56 15.71 -7.71
CA GLU A 329 8.76 14.92 -8.94
C GLU A 329 8.07 13.57 -8.86
N LEU A 330 8.14 12.89 -7.72
CA LEU A 330 7.44 11.61 -7.50
C LEU A 330 5.92 11.76 -7.66
N LEU A 331 5.33 12.79 -7.05
CA LEU A 331 3.90 13.08 -7.19
C LEU A 331 3.56 13.46 -8.64
N MET A 332 4.35 14.32 -9.27
CA MET A 332 4.15 14.72 -10.66
C MET A 332 4.22 13.52 -11.62
N THR A 333 5.16 12.61 -11.40
CA THR A 333 5.26 11.36 -12.17
C THR A 333 3.97 10.55 -12.05
N ALA A 334 3.47 10.34 -10.84
CA ALA A 334 2.22 9.61 -10.62
C ALA A 334 0.99 10.32 -11.24
N ILE A 335 0.92 11.64 -11.19
CA ILE A 335 -0.11 12.45 -11.86
C ILE A 335 -0.04 12.25 -13.38
N ASN A 336 1.14 12.35 -13.97
CA ASN A 336 1.34 12.22 -15.41
C ASN A 336 0.96 10.82 -15.91
N GLU A 337 1.37 9.77 -15.20
CA GLU A 337 0.98 8.39 -15.52
C GLU A 337 -0.54 8.20 -15.44
N THR A 338 -1.18 8.77 -14.42
CA THR A 338 -2.63 8.67 -14.25
C THR A 338 -3.38 9.36 -15.40
N LEU A 339 -3.03 10.58 -15.74
CA LEU A 339 -3.71 11.37 -16.77
C LEU A 339 -3.32 10.95 -18.19
N GLY A 340 -2.08 10.48 -18.40
CA GLY A 340 -1.58 9.97 -19.67
C GLY A 340 -2.26 8.66 -20.07
N ASN A 341 -2.44 7.74 -19.13
CA ASN A 341 -3.13 6.47 -19.35
C ASN A 341 -4.62 6.66 -19.64
N ASN A 342 -5.29 7.62 -18.99
CA ASN A 342 -6.68 7.96 -19.30
C ASN A 342 -6.86 8.48 -20.72
N LYS A 343 -5.94 9.31 -21.23
CA LYS A 343 -5.99 9.78 -22.62
C LYS A 343 -5.81 8.63 -23.61
N LYS A 344 -4.97 7.63 -23.30
CA LYS A 344 -4.81 6.41 -24.12
C LYS A 344 -6.07 5.54 -24.08
N ALA A 345 -6.65 5.34 -22.89
CA ALA A 345 -7.88 4.56 -22.72
C ALA A 345 -9.08 5.20 -23.45
N LEU A 346 -9.24 6.54 -23.35
CA LEU A 346 -10.26 7.28 -24.08
C LEU A 346 -10.07 7.22 -25.59
N LYS A 347 -8.82 7.25 -26.08
CA LYS A 347 -8.54 7.08 -27.52
C LYS A 347 -8.86 5.66 -27.99
N LEU A 348 -8.59 4.63 -27.21
CA LEU A 348 -8.93 3.25 -27.52
C LEU A 348 -10.45 3.02 -27.49
N ALA A 349 -11.14 3.57 -26.50
CA ALA A 349 -12.60 3.47 -26.41
C ALA A 349 -13.33 4.22 -27.54
N ASN A 350 -12.78 5.36 -27.99
CA ASN A 350 -13.33 6.11 -29.13
C ASN A 350 -12.88 5.56 -30.50
N GLY A 351 -11.88 4.67 -30.54
CA GLY A 351 -11.40 4.04 -31.75
C GLY A 351 -11.96 2.63 -32.02
N ILE A 352 -12.80 2.12 -31.11
CA ILE A 352 -13.57 0.90 -31.38
C ILE A 352 -14.85 1.33 -32.11
N ASP A 353 -14.76 1.44 -33.44
CA ASP A 353 -15.96 1.42 -34.27
C ASP A 353 -16.71 0.12 -33.96
N LEU A 354 -17.90 0.27 -33.40
CA LEU A 354 -18.86 -0.81 -33.27
C LEU A 354 -19.12 -1.36 -34.69
N VAL A 355 -18.45 -2.41 -35.06
CA VAL A 355 -18.84 -3.23 -36.21
C VAL A 355 -20.18 -3.84 -35.80
N LEU A 356 -21.26 -3.20 -36.22
CA LEU A 356 -22.61 -3.75 -36.15
C LEU A 356 -22.59 -5.08 -36.94
N ILE A 357 -22.69 -6.17 -36.19
CA ILE A 357 -22.93 -7.49 -36.83
C ILE A 357 -24.33 -7.36 -37.48
N PRO A 358 -24.42 -7.52 -38.82
CA PRO A 358 -25.73 -7.50 -39.45
C PRO A 358 -26.53 -8.72 -38.98
N GLU A 359 -27.71 -8.45 -38.41
CA GLU A 359 -28.69 -9.49 -38.13
C GLU A 359 -29.02 -10.27 -39.45
N LYS A 360 -28.84 -11.59 -39.38
CA LYS A 360 -29.35 -12.53 -40.38
C LYS A 360 -30.65 -13.13 -39.90
#